data_b1b7cfb85465124d90506dcc0be2a330
#
_entry.id   b1b7cfb85465124d90506dcc0be2a330
#
_cell.length_a   1.000
_cell.length_b   1.000
_cell.length_c   1.000
_cell.angle_alpha   90.00
_cell.angle_beta   90.00
_cell.angle_gamma   90.00
#
_symmetry.space_group_name_H-M   'P 1'
#
loop_
_entity.id
_entity.type
_entity.pdbx_description
1 polymer ?
#
loop_
_entity_poly.entity_id
_entity_poly.type
_entity_poly.pdbx_seq_one_letter_code
_entity_poly.pdbx_strand_id
1 'polypeptide(L)'
;MAIDSTNYKFTYQGTSDLNGVPVHVYDVKPHHKRIGLFKGKIYLEDDTGHMLRAQGAITKTPSFFIKKIRFIQDYATVAGFTLPMHVHSEADTRIVGKAVVDILHRDYQLQGSNQGSSRAITDGAN
;
A
#
# COMPACT_ATOMS: atom_id res chain seq x y z
N MET A 1 -1.58 -7.83 4.18
CA MET A 1 -2.44 -7.10 5.12
C MET A 1 -3.80 -6.90 4.48
N ALA A 2 -4.84 -7.37 5.13
CA ALA A 2 -6.20 -7.23 4.60
C ALA A 2 -6.75 -5.83 4.95
N ILE A 3 -7.28 -5.16 3.93
CA ILE A 3 -7.92 -3.85 4.12
C ILE A 3 -9.43 -4.10 4.13
N ASP A 4 -9.97 -4.35 5.31
CA ASP A 4 -11.37 -4.69 5.50
C ASP A 4 -11.97 -3.97 6.71
N SER A 5 -13.29 -4.05 6.85
CA SER A 5 -14.01 -3.37 7.92
C SER A 5 -13.77 -3.96 9.32
N THR A 6 -13.19 -5.14 9.40
CA THR A 6 -12.82 -5.73 10.69
C THR A 6 -11.68 -4.96 11.33
N ASN A 7 -10.71 -4.55 10.53
CA ASN A 7 -9.50 -3.88 11.00
C ASN A 7 -9.57 -2.37 10.86
N TYR A 8 -10.37 -1.85 9.94
CA TYR A 8 -10.34 -0.44 9.56
C TYR A 8 -11.72 0.19 9.55
N LYS A 9 -11.74 1.48 9.88
CA LYS A 9 -12.87 2.37 9.63
C LYS A 9 -12.61 3.12 8.33
N PHE A 10 -13.61 3.15 7.45
CA PHE A 10 -13.54 3.85 6.17
C PHE A 10 -14.45 5.06 6.20
N THR A 11 -13.96 6.18 5.70
CA THR A 11 -14.74 7.41 5.59
C THR A 11 -14.62 7.92 4.16
N TYR A 12 -15.75 8.02 3.46
CA TYR A 12 -15.78 8.48 2.08
C TYR A 12 -15.40 9.96 1.99
N GLN A 13 -14.48 10.30 1.11
CA GLN A 13 -14.00 11.66 0.93
C GLN A 13 -14.45 12.30 -0.39
N GLY A 14 -15.10 11.54 -1.27
CA GLY A 14 -15.56 12.05 -2.54
C GLY A 14 -14.78 11.50 -3.71
N THR A 15 -14.92 12.18 -4.86
CA THR A 15 -14.28 11.77 -6.10
C THR A 15 -13.02 12.57 -6.35
N SER A 16 -12.12 11.99 -7.12
CA SER A 16 -10.88 12.65 -7.54
C SER A 16 -10.43 12.05 -8.85
N ASP A 17 -9.25 12.44 -9.29
CA ASP A 17 -8.62 11.94 -10.50
C ASP A 17 -7.25 11.40 -10.13
N LEU A 18 -6.99 10.15 -10.51
CA LEU A 18 -5.71 9.51 -10.28
C LEU A 18 -5.09 9.20 -11.65
N ASN A 19 -4.14 10.03 -12.08
CA ASN A 19 -3.47 9.88 -13.36
C ASN A 19 -4.44 9.75 -14.53
N GLY A 20 -5.48 10.59 -14.55
CA GLY A 20 -6.49 10.59 -15.60
C GLY A 20 -7.64 9.61 -15.41
N VAL A 21 -7.64 8.84 -14.33
CA VAL A 21 -8.70 7.87 -14.04
C VAL A 21 -9.59 8.41 -12.91
N PRO A 22 -10.92 8.49 -13.13
CA PRO A 22 -11.82 8.91 -12.06
C PRO A 22 -11.83 7.87 -10.93
N VAL A 23 -11.72 8.36 -9.71
CA VAL A 23 -11.66 7.50 -8.53
C VAL A 23 -12.56 8.01 -7.40
N HIS A 24 -12.93 7.10 -6.53
CA HIS A 24 -13.50 7.40 -5.22
C HIS A 24 -12.41 7.28 -4.17
N VAL A 25 -12.36 8.24 -3.27
CA VAL A 25 -11.32 8.30 -2.23
C VAL A 25 -11.96 8.04 -0.89
N TYR A 26 -11.34 7.14 -0.13
CA TYR A 26 -11.74 6.86 1.25
C TYR A 26 -10.57 7.09 2.19
N ASP A 27 -10.83 7.75 3.30
CA ASP A 27 -9.89 7.74 4.42
C ASP A 27 -10.00 6.40 5.14
N VAL A 28 -8.86 5.89 5.55
CA VAL A 28 -8.74 4.60 6.22
C VAL A 28 -8.03 4.79 7.55
N LYS A 29 -8.61 4.27 8.60
CA LYS A 29 -8.05 4.38 9.94
C LYS A 29 -8.24 3.05 10.67
N PRO A 30 -7.21 2.51 11.33
CA PRO A 30 -7.37 1.28 12.11
C PRO A 30 -8.32 1.49 13.27
N HIS A 31 -9.12 0.49 13.59
CA HIS A 31 -9.93 0.51 14.81
C HIS A 31 -9.06 0.50 16.04
N HIS A 32 -7.96 -0.24 15.99
CA HIS A 32 -6.98 -0.35 17.05
C HIS A 32 -5.58 -0.28 16.48
N LYS A 33 -4.65 0.31 17.20
CA LYS A 33 -3.25 0.35 16.78
C LYS A 33 -2.64 -1.03 16.89
N ARG A 34 -2.27 -1.62 15.77
CA ARG A 34 -1.58 -2.90 15.68
C ARG A 34 -0.43 -2.79 14.71
N ILE A 35 0.58 -3.65 14.90
CA ILE A 35 1.71 -3.71 13.98
C ILE A 35 1.21 -4.07 12.58
N GLY A 36 1.63 -3.30 11.58
CA GLY A 36 1.28 -3.54 10.19
C GLY A 36 0.01 -2.87 9.70
N LEU A 37 -0.81 -2.29 10.57
CA LEU A 37 -1.97 -1.52 10.13
C LEU A 37 -1.57 -0.08 9.83
N PHE A 38 -2.29 0.55 8.89
CA PHE A 38 -1.95 1.89 8.44
C PHE A 38 -3.12 2.86 8.57
N LYS A 39 -2.77 4.14 8.55
CA LYS A 39 -3.73 5.24 8.45
C LYS A 39 -3.40 6.02 7.18
N GLY A 40 -4.39 6.24 6.34
CA GLY A 40 -4.17 6.95 5.09
C GLY A 40 -5.39 6.95 4.20
N LYS A 41 -5.18 6.68 2.90
CA LYS A 41 -6.24 6.74 1.90
C LYS A 41 -6.18 5.53 0.98
N ILE A 42 -7.36 5.16 0.48
CA ILE A 42 -7.46 4.22 -0.63
C ILE A 42 -8.22 4.88 -1.78
N TYR A 43 -7.89 4.46 -2.99
CA TYR A 43 -8.44 5.00 -4.22
C TYR A 43 -9.04 3.85 -5.01
N LEU A 44 -10.36 3.92 -5.23
CA LEU A 44 -11.10 2.89 -5.97
C LEU A 44 -11.53 3.47 -7.31
N GLU A 45 -11.36 2.70 -8.38
CA GLU A 45 -11.80 3.12 -9.69
C GLU A 45 -13.32 3.28 -9.73
N ASP A 46 -13.79 4.38 -10.33
CA ASP A 46 -15.21 4.73 -10.37
C ASP A 46 -16.06 3.66 -11.06
N ASP A 47 -15.60 3.18 -12.22
CA ASP A 47 -16.38 2.23 -13.01
C ASP A 47 -16.45 0.84 -12.39
N THR A 48 -15.34 0.34 -11.88
CA THR A 48 -15.21 -1.07 -11.51
C THR A 48 -15.19 -1.30 -10.01
N GLY A 49 -14.85 -0.26 -9.23
CA GLY A 49 -14.63 -0.39 -7.80
C GLY A 49 -13.29 -1.07 -7.44
N HIS A 50 -12.45 -1.37 -8.43
CA HIS A 50 -11.16 -1.97 -8.17
C HIS A 50 -10.23 -0.98 -7.48
N MET A 51 -9.45 -1.46 -6.53
CA MET A 51 -8.45 -0.64 -5.86
C MET A 51 -7.32 -0.33 -6.81
N LEU A 52 -6.98 0.97 -6.93
CA LEU A 52 -5.85 1.42 -7.75
C LEU A 52 -4.66 1.82 -6.90
N ARG A 53 -4.90 2.31 -5.70
CA ARG A 53 -3.82 2.75 -4.82
C ARG A 53 -4.25 2.69 -3.36
N ALA A 54 -3.31 2.33 -2.50
CA ALA A 54 -3.41 2.53 -1.06
C ALA A 54 -2.16 3.26 -0.61
N GLN A 55 -2.30 4.26 0.25
CA GLN A 55 -1.16 5.03 0.73
C GLN A 55 -1.40 5.50 2.15
N GLY A 56 -0.32 5.69 2.88
CA GLY A 56 -0.42 6.18 4.24
C GLY A 56 0.79 5.86 5.07
N ALA A 57 0.58 5.83 6.37
CA ALA A 57 1.62 5.56 7.35
C ALA A 57 1.20 4.42 8.27
N ILE A 58 2.15 3.57 8.60
CA ILE A 58 1.95 2.49 9.57
C ILE A 58 1.76 3.11 10.95
N THR A 59 0.69 2.72 11.64
CA THR A 59 0.33 3.32 12.93
C THR A 59 1.12 2.76 14.09
N LYS A 60 1.62 1.55 13.96
CA LYS A 60 2.49 0.93 14.97
C LYS A 60 3.61 0.20 14.26
N THR A 61 4.82 0.67 14.43
CA THR A 61 5.99 0.10 13.78
C THR A 61 6.44 -1.18 14.49
N PRO A 62 7.06 -2.12 13.74
CA PRO A 62 7.45 -3.41 14.31
C PRO A 62 8.70 -3.35 15.19
N SER A 63 9.43 -2.23 15.16
CA SER A 63 10.69 -2.12 15.88
C SER A 63 10.82 -0.74 16.52
N PHE A 64 11.39 -0.69 17.72
CA PHE A 64 11.72 0.57 18.36
C PHE A 64 12.65 1.43 17.50
N PHE A 65 13.51 0.82 16.71
CA PHE A 65 14.47 1.54 15.88
C PHE A 65 13.82 2.20 14.65
N ILE A 66 12.59 1.83 14.32
CA ILE A 66 11.85 2.43 13.23
C ILE A 66 10.85 3.42 13.81
N LYS A 67 11.06 4.71 13.52
CA LYS A 67 10.17 5.76 14.04
C LYS A 67 8.88 5.88 13.26
N LYS A 68 8.96 5.76 11.93
CA LYS A 68 7.82 5.98 11.05
C LYS A 68 8.03 5.23 9.74
N ILE A 69 6.96 4.63 9.22
CA ILE A 69 6.95 4.02 7.91
C ILE A 69 5.79 4.63 7.12
N ARG A 70 6.10 5.16 5.93
CA ARG A 70 5.11 5.65 4.96
C ARG A 70 5.19 4.77 3.72
N PHE A 71 4.08 4.61 3.03
CA PHE A 71 4.06 3.80 1.82
C PHE A 71 3.05 4.31 0.81
N ILE A 72 3.30 3.98 -0.45
CA ILE A 72 2.35 4.07 -1.56
C ILE A 72 2.39 2.75 -2.27
N GLN A 73 1.24 2.08 -2.34
CA GLN A 73 1.12 0.81 -3.04
C GLN A 73 0.13 0.95 -4.18
N ASP A 74 0.59 0.70 -5.40
CA ASP A 74 -0.23 0.72 -6.59
C ASP A 74 -0.67 -0.69 -6.95
N TYR A 75 -1.88 -0.80 -7.49
CA TYR A 75 -2.50 -2.06 -7.87
C TYR A 75 -2.85 -2.04 -9.35
N ALA A 76 -2.93 -3.23 -9.95
CA ALA A 76 -3.45 -3.41 -11.29
C ALA A 76 -4.38 -4.62 -11.30
N THR A 77 -5.32 -4.61 -12.25
CA THR A 77 -6.21 -5.75 -12.45
C THR A 77 -5.64 -6.64 -13.52
N VAL A 78 -5.41 -7.90 -13.18
CA VAL A 78 -4.89 -8.92 -14.10
C VAL A 78 -5.87 -10.08 -14.09
N ALA A 79 -6.46 -10.37 -15.26
CA ALA A 79 -7.44 -11.46 -15.42
C ALA A 79 -8.56 -11.42 -14.38
N GLY A 80 -9.05 -10.24 -14.04
CA GLY A 80 -10.14 -10.04 -13.08
C GLY A 80 -9.71 -9.95 -11.61
N PHE A 81 -8.43 -10.16 -11.32
CA PHE A 81 -7.91 -10.05 -9.96
C PHE A 81 -7.16 -8.74 -9.76
N THR A 82 -7.35 -8.13 -8.59
CA THR A 82 -6.59 -6.94 -8.20
C THR A 82 -5.31 -7.39 -7.50
N LEU A 83 -4.17 -7.03 -8.06
CA LEU A 83 -2.86 -7.46 -7.58
C LEU A 83 -1.96 -6.26 -7.31
N PRO A 84 -1.16 -6.28 -6.24
CA PRO A 84 -0.18 -5.24 -6.01
C PRO A 84 0.91 -5.28 -7.08
N MET A 85 1.22 -4.14 -7.67
CA MET A 85 2.21 -4.03 -8.75
C MET A 85 3.46 -3.29 -8.31
N HIS A 86 3.31 -2.28 -7.49
CA HIS A 86 4.41 -1.45 -7.06
C HIS A 86 4.17 -0.97 -5.64
N VAL A 87 5.17 -1.10 -4.80
CA VAL A 87 5.15 -0.56 -3.44
C VAL A 87 6.38 0.31 -3.27
N HIS A 88 6.16 1.56 -2.92
CA HIS A 88 7.21 2.46 -2.48
C HIS A 88 7.06 2.67 -0.98
N SER A 89 8.11 2.41 -0.23
CA SER A 89 8.07 2.52 1.22
C SER A 89 9.29 3.29 1.73
N GLU A 90 9.04 4.19 2.68
CA GLU A 90 10.07 4.97 3.35
C GLU A 90 9.95 4.79 4.84
N ALA A 91 11.07 4.50 5.49
CA ALA A 91 11.12 4.35 6.93
C ALA A 91 12.12 5.33 7.52
N ASP A 92 11.67 6.10 8.51
CA ASP A 92 12.57 6.92 9.33
C ASP A 92 13.05 6.07 10.49
N THR A 93 14.37 6.02 10.69
CA THR A 93 14.96 5.19 11.74
C THR A 93 15.65 6.04 12.80
N ARG A 94 15.87 5.44 13.97
CA ARG A 94 16.54 6.15 15.08
C ARG A 94 18.05 6.05 14.99
N ILE A 95 18.57 5.19 14.14
CA ILE A 95 20.02 4.94 14.08
C ILE A 95 20.61 5.50 12.79
N VAL A 96 20.06 5.11 11.63
CA VAL A 96 20.67 5.45 10.33
C VAL A 96 19.89 6.48 9.54
N GLY A 97 18.84 7.08 10.12
CA GLY A 97 18.02 8.06 9.42
C GLY A 97 16.95 7.40 8.55
N LYS A 98 16.97 7.71 7.24
CA LYS A 98 15.92 7.26 6.33
C LYS A 98 16.35 6.02 5.55
N ALA A 99 15.46 5.06 5.48
CA ALA A 99 15.58 3.92 4.56
C ALA A 99 14.44 3.97 3.56
N VAL A 100 14.73 3.70 2.29
CA VAL A 100 13.76 3.71 1.20
C VAL A 100 13.75 2.33 0.56
N VAL A 101 12.57 1.77 0.37
CA VAL A 101 12.40 0.47 -0.26
C VAL A 101 11.39 0.59 -1.38
N ASP A 102 11.80 0.20 -2.58
CA ASP A 102 10.90 0.06 -3.72
C ASP A 102 10.79 -1.42 -4.06
N ILE A 103 9.55 -1.89 -4.16
CA ILE A 103 9.27 -3.26 -4.52
C ILE A 103 8.43 -3.24 -5.79
N LEU A 104 8.93 -3.93 -6.81
CA LEU A 104 8.28 -4.04 -8.09
C LEU A 104 7.90 -5.49 -8.35
N HIS A 105 6.62 -5.74 -8.48
CA HIS A 105 6.09 -7.07 -8.76
C HIS A 105 5.77 -7.19 -10.25
N ARG A 106 6.27 -8.24 -10.89
CA ARG A 106 6.13 -8.44 -12.34
C ARG A 106 5.75 -9.88 -12.63
N ASP A 107 5.26 -10.09 -13.84
CA ASP A 107 5.05 -11.43 -14.40
C ASP A 107 4.15 -12.31 -13.54
N TYR A 108 3.10 -11.71 -12.97
CA TYR A 108 2.11 -12.48 -12.27
C TYR A 108 1.48 -13.52 -13.19
N GLN A 109 1.39 -14.75 -12.70
CA GLN A 109 0.78 -15.85 -13.43
C GLN A 109 -0.28 -16.49 -12.55
N LEU A 110 -1.47 -16.60 -13.09
CA LEU A 110 -2.60 -17.13 -12.32
C LEU A 110 -2.55 -18.63 -12.14
N GLN A 111 -2.05 -19.37 -13.12
CA GLN A 111 -1.95 -20.82 -13.00
C GLN A 111 -0.67 -21.26 -12.34
N GLY A 112 0.28 -20.39 -12.20
CA GLY A 112 1.56 -20.72 -11.64
C GLY A 112 1.49 -20.94 -10.15
N SER A 113 2.25 -21.89 -9.66
CA SER A 113 2.40 -22.09 -8.24
C SER A 113 3.22 -20.99 -7.60
N ASN A 114 3.95 -20.26 -8.38
CA ASN A 114 4.67 -19.11 -7.91
C ASN A 114 4.16 -17.87 -8.62
N GLN A 115 4.51 -16.75 -8.15
CA GLN A 115 4.01 -15.48 -8.62
C GLN A 115 4.93 -14.80 -9.60
N GLY A 116 5.82 -15.55 -10.16
CA GLY A 116 6.84 -14.96 -10.99
C GLY A 116 7.86 -14.21 -10.17
N SER A 117 8.50 -13.25 -10.79
CA SER A 117 9.57 -12.54 -10.13
C SER A 117 9.08 -11.36 -9.32
N SER A 118 9.69 -11.17 -8.17
CA SER A 118 9.56 -9.95 -7.42
C SER A 118 10.94 -9.49 -7.01
N ARG A 119 11.16 -8.20 -7.07
CA ARG A 119 12.47 -7.63 -6.77
C ARG A 119 12.31 -6.48 -5.78
N ALA A 120 13.09 -6.53 -4.71
CA ALA A 120 13.18 -5.46 -3.75
C ALA A 120 14.50 -4.72 -3.96
N ILE A 121 14.43 -3.39 -3.97
CA ILE A 121 15.60 -2.52 -4.07
C ILE A 121 15.57 -1.61 -2.86
N THR A 122 16.66 -1.64 -2.09
CA THR A 122 16.83 -0.76 -0.95
C THR A 122 17.81 0.33 -1.31
N ASP A 123 17.44 1.57 -1.04
CA ASP A 123 18.24 2.73 -1.42
C ASP A 123 18.29 3.70 -0.24
N GLY A 124 19.41 4.40 -0.11
CA GLY A 124 19.59 5.41 0.92
C GLY A 124 19.73 4.90 2.33
N ALA A 125 19.89 3.62 2.51
CA ALA A 125 19.93 2.98 3.82
C ALA A 125 21.32 2.73 4.36
N ASN A 126 22.30 3.26 3.79
CA ASN A 126 23.70 2.94 4.14
C ASN A 126 24.16 3.55 5.45
#